data_eae8df13b788f42ab08fc2e572ce4232
#
_entry.id   eae8df13b788f42ab08fc2e572ce4232
#
_cell.length_a   1.000
_cell.length_b   1.000
_cell.length_c   1.000
_cell.angle_alpha   90.00
_cell.angle_beta   90.00
_cell.angle_gamma   90.00
#
_symmetry.space_group_name_H-M   'P 1'
#
loop_
_entity.id
_entity.type
_entity.pdbx_description
1 polymer ?
#
loop_
_entity_poly.entity_id
_entity_poly.type
_entity_poly.pdbx_seq_one_letter_code
_entity_poly.pdbx_strand_id
1 'polypeptide(L)'
;SAASDVYKRQEQAAFNPQNIVEGIGFSPDKMLQGRLFSYGDAQRYRLGVNAEQIPVNKPRCPFHAYHRDGAMRVDGNYGSAKSYEPNSYGEWQDSPEKKEPPLKVHGDVYNYNEREYDDDYFSQPGDLFRLMSAEDQQLTCENTARAMGDAELFIKQRHVRNCYQADPAYGTGVAKALGIDLDAALKETR
;
A
#
# COMPACT_ATOMS: atom_id res chain seq x y z
N SER A 1 -23.22 -36.06 7.08
CA SER A 1 -22.31 -37.19 7.23
C SER A 1 -20.86 -36.70 7.18
N ALA A 2 -19.92 -37.42 7.81
CA ALA A 2 -18.51 -37.03 7.84
C ALA A 2 -17.92 -36.78 6.44
N ALA A 3 -18.37 -37.53 5.43
CA ALA A 3 -17.92 -37.35 4.05
C ALA A 3 -18.36 -35.98 3.47
N SER A 4 -19.57 -35.52 3.75
CA SER A 4 -20.02 -34.20 3.28
C SER A 4 -19.31 -33.05 3.98
N ASP A 5 -18.86 -33.24 5.22
CA ASP A 5 -18.10 -32.22 5.94
C ASP A 5 -16.66 -32.12 5.45
N VAL A 6 -16.05 -33.23 5.07
CA VAL A 6 -14.72 -33.24 4.43
C VAL A 6 -14.79 -32.51 3.09
N TYR A 7 -15.77 -32.80 2.25
CA TYR A 7 -15.96 -32.12 0.97
C TYR A 7 -16.13 -30.61 1.15
N LYS A 8 -17.00 -30.19 2.05
CA LYS A 8 -17.22 -28.77 2.31
C LYS A 8 -15.97 -28.04 2.79
N ARG A 9 -15.21 -28.65 3.69
CA ARG A 9 -13.94 -28.06 4.16
C ARG A 9 -12.89 -27.98 3.06
N GLN A 10 -12.80 -29.00 2.24
CA GLN A 10 -11.86 -29.06 1.14
C GLN A 10 -12.19 -28.01 0.08
N GLU A 11 -13.47 -27.87 -0.28
CA GLU A 11 -13.96 -26.84 -1.20
C GLU A 11 -13.71 -25.41 -0.68
N GLN A 12 -13.76 -25.21 0.63
CA GLN A 12 -13.57 -23.90 1.25
C GLN A 12 -12.11 -23.57 1.55
N ALA A 13 -11.19 -24.54 1.50
CA ALA A 13 -9.79 -24.29 1.73
C ALA A 13 -9.22 -23.36 0.63
N ALA A 14 -8.52 -22.31 1.04
CA ALA A 14 -7.93 -21.32 0.17
C ALA A 14 -6.49 -21.06 0.59
N PHE A 15 -5.55 -21.49 -0.23
CA PHE A 15 -4.13 -21.20 -0.07
C PHE A 15 -3.76 -20.00 -0.94
N ASN A 16 -3.22 -18.97 -0.30
CA ASN A 16 -2.67 -17.81 -1.01
C ASN A 16 -1.14 -17.95 -1.06
N PRO A 17 -0.54 -18.04 -2.24
CA PRO A 17 0.91 -18.20 -2.37
C PRO A 17 1.71 -16.98 -1.86
N GLN A 18 1.07 -15.85 -1.62
CA GLN A 18 1.71 -14.69 -0.95
C GLN A 18 1.95 -14.93 0.54
N ASN A 19 1.20 -15.84 1.17
CA ASN A 19 1.31 -16.10 2.61
C ASN A 19 2.44 -17.09 2.87
N ILE A 20 3.67 -16.58 2.88
CA ILE A 20 4.87 -17.34 3.21
C ILE A 20 5.40 -16.94 4.58
N VAL A 21 6.28 -17.78 5.12
CA VAL A 21 6.96 -17.47 6.38
C VAL A 21 8.03 -16.41 6.17
N GLU A 22 8.28 -15.61 7.20
CA GLU A 22 9.31 -14.59 7.20
C GLU A 22 10.70 -15.18 6.90
N GLY A 23 11.51 -14.44 6.16
CA GLY A 23 12.84 -14.86 5.73
C GLY A 23 12.86 -15.71 4.45
N ILE A 24 11.71 -15.98 3.86
CA ILE A 24 11.60 -16.62 2.54
C ILE A 24 11.09 -15.59 1.53
N GLY A 25 11.83 -15.40 0.45
CA GLY A 25 11.45 -14.53 -0.65
C GLY A 25 10.87 -15.29 -1.85
N PHE A 26 10.43 -14.54 -2.83
CA PHE A 26 9.88 -15.06 -4.07
C PHE A 26 10.92 -15.04 -5.18
N SER A 27 10.87 -16.04 -6.06
CA SER A 27 11.63 -16.02 -7.30
C SER A 27 11.15 -14.87 -8.21
N PRO A 28 12.04 -14.25 -9.00
CA PRO A 28 11.68 -13.25 -10.00
C PRO A 28 11.02 -13.85 -11.27
N ASP A 29 10.78 -15.15 -11.30
CA ASP A 29 10.07 -15.81 -12.38
C ASP A 29 8.71 -15.14 -12.62
N LYS A 30 8.47 -14.74 -13.88
CA LYS A 30 7.25 -14.01 -14.25
C LYS A 30 5.98 -14.82 -14.06
N MET A 31 6.05 -16.15 -14.23
CA MET A 31 4.92 -17.04 -13.98
C MET A 31 4.56 -17.03 -12.49
N LEU A 32 5.54 -17.11 -11.61
CA LEU A 32 5.32 -17.02 -10.17
C LEU A 32 4.76 -15.66 -9.79
N GLN A 33 5.32 -14.57 -10.30
CA GLN A 33 4.85 -13.21 -10.03
C GLN A 33 3.37 -13.04 -10.44
N GLY A 34 2.99 -13.55 -11.60
CA GLY A 34 1.59 -13.57 -12.03
C GLY A 34 0.70 -14.42 -11.12
N ARG A 35 1.18 -15.56 -10.63
CA ARG A 35 0.45 -16.45 -9.73
C ARG A 35 0.25 -15.85 -8.33
N LEU A 36 1.18 -15.04 -7.84
CA LEU A 36 1.09 -14.44 -6.51
C LEU A 36 -0.21 -13.64 -6.32
N PHE A 37 -0.58 -12.80 -7.26
CA PHE A 37 -1.81 -12.03 -7.16
C PHE A 37 -3.03 -12.74 -7.77
N SER A 38 -2.86 -13.58 -8.79
CA SER A 38 -4.00 -14.24 -9.43
C SER A 38 -4.70 -15.26 -8.52
N TYR A 39 -3.96 -15.97 -7.68
CA TYR A 39 -4.56 -16.91 -6.73
C TYR A 39 -5.37 -16.18 -5.66
N GLY A 40 -4.90 -15.07 -5.13
CA GLY A 40 -5.65 -14.27 -4.18
C GLY A 40 -6.96 -13.73 -4.77
N ASP A 41 -6.92 -13.28 -6.02
CA ASP A 41 -8.10 -12.85 -6.75
C ASP A 41 -9.08 -14.01 -6.99
N ALA A 42 -8.58 -15.14 -7.47
CA ALA A 42 -9.39 -16.34 -7.70
C ALA A 42 -10.08 -16.82 -6.42
N GLN A 43 -9.43 -16.77 -5.27
CA GLN A 43 -10.04 -17.17 -4.00
C GLN A 43 -11.15 -16.22 -3.57
N ARG A 44 -11.00 -14.92 -3.74
CA ARG A 44 -12.06 -13.94 -3.49
C ARG A 44 -13.26 -14.15 -4.41
N TYR A 45 -13.03 -14.49 -5.65
CA TYR A 45 -14.09 -14.80 -6.61
C TYR A 45 -14.79 -16.12 -6.29
N ARG A 46 -14.02 -17.17 -5.98
CA ARG A 46 -14.55 -18.52 -5.71
C ARG A 46 -15.30 -18.61 -4.38
N LEU A 47 -14.78 -18.03 -3.33
CA LEU A 47 -15.27 -18.16 -1.96
C LEU A 47 -15.98 -16.92 -1.43
N GLY A 48 -15.70 -15.76 -1.99
CA GLY A 48 -16.16 -14.46 -1.53
C GLY A 48 -15.04 -13.61 -0.92
N VAL A 49 -15.32 -12.34 -0.71
CA VAL A 49 -14.36 -11.37 -0.16
C VAL A 49 -13.93 -11.67 1.27
N ASN A 50 -14.66 -12.53 1.97
CA ASN A 50 -14.36 -13.01 3.32
C ASN A 50 -13.64 -14.36 3.33
N ALA A 51 -13.01 -14.77 2.24
CA ALA A 51 -12.35 -16.07 2.10
C ALA A 51 -11.38 -16.38 3.26
N GLU A 52 -10.67 -15.37 3.75
CA GLU A 52 -9.71 -15.51 4.86
C GLU A 52 -10.37 -15.58 6.25
N GLN A 53 -11.67 -15.34 6.35
CA GLN A 53 -12.42 -15.42 7.60
C GLN A 53 -13.22 -16.72 7.73
N ILE A 54 -13.29 -17.51 6.67
CA ILE A 54 -13.91 -18.83 6.69
C ILE A 54 -13.15 -19.71 7.69
N PRO A 55 -13.83 -20.48 8.56
CA PRO A 55 -13.17 -21.19 9.66
C PRO A 55 -11.99 -22.08 9.27
N VAL A 56 -11.98 -22.65 8.08
CA VAL A 56 -10.88 -23.49 7.59
C VAL A 56 -9.63 -22.66 7.22
N ASN A 57 -9.82 -21.39 6.87
CA ASN A 57 -8.76 -20.48 6.44
C ASN A 57 -8.34 -19.50 7.53
N LYS A 58 -9.22 -19.25 8.50
CA LYS A 58 -9.01 -18.26 9.55
C LYS A 58 -7.81 -18.62 10.41
N PRO A 59 -6.91 -17.67 10.73
CA PRO A 59 -5.85 -17.90 11.69
C PRO A 59 -6.42 -18.23 13.07
N ARG A 60 -5.71 -19.07 13.85
CA ARG A 60 -6.17 -19.51 15.18
C ARG A 60 -6.04 -18.44 16.25
N CYS A 61 -5.10 -17.52 16.11
CA CYS A 61 -4.90 -16.41 17.04
C CYS A 61 -5.58 -15.13 16.55
N PRO A 62 -5.97 -14.23 17.43
CA PRO A 62 -6.35 -12.86 17.07
C PRO A 62 -5.16 -12.21 16.39
N PHE A 63 -5.36 -11.79 15.16
CA PHE A 63 -4.28 -11.35 14.32
C PHE A 63 -4.78 -10.18 13.46
N HIS A 64 -3.98 -9.15 13.39
CA HIS A 64 -4.29 -8.01 12.55
C HIS A 64 -3.94 -8.33 11.10
N ALA A 65 -4.93 -8.80 10.35
CA ALA A 65 -4.78 -9.04 8.92
C ALA A 65 -5.08 -7.78 8.11
N TYR A 66 -4.41 -7.61 6.98
CA TYR A 66 -4.65 -6.49 6.07
C TYR A 66 -6.07 -6.49 5.46
N HIS A 67 -6.76 -7.62 5.48
CA HIS A 67 -8.13 -7.78 4.96
C HIS A 67 -9.23 -7.68 6.02
N ARG A 68 -8.98 -7.02 7.13
CA ARG A 68 -9.91 -7.02 8.26
C ARG A 68 -11.14 -6.14 8.09
N ASP A 69 -11.10 -5.11 7.30
CA ASP A 69 -12.17 -4.11 7.17
C ASP A 69 -13.02 -4.28 5.90
N GLY A 70 -13.13 -5.51 5.40
CA GLY A 70 -13.89 -5.85 4.20
C GLY A 70 -15.41 -5.74 4.39
N ALA A 71 -16.11 -5.41 3.31
CA ALA A 71 -17.56 -5.21 3.30
C ALA A 71 -18.38 -6.44 3.74
N MET A 72 -17.82 -7.65 3.60
CA MET A 72 -18.46 -8.91 3.97
C MET A 72 -18.02 -9.43 5.32
N ARG A 73 -17.40 -8.62 6.13
CA ARG A 73 -16.94 -9.00 7.45
C ARG A 73 -18.12 -9.17 8.41
N VAL A 74 -18.12 -10.27 9.18
CA VAL A 74 -19.20 -10.61 10.12
C VAL A 74 -18.75 -10.68 11.57
N ASP A 75 -17.46 -10.54 11.85
CA ASP A 75 -16.85 -10.67 13.17
C ASP A 75 -16.29 -9.34 13.74
N GLY A 76 -16.69 -8.23 13.11
CA GLY A 76 -16.27 -6.88 13.51
C GLY A 76 -14.91 -6.47 12.94
N ASN A 77 -14.56 -5.20 13.10
CA ASN A 77 -13.35 -4.61 12.49
C ASN A 77 -12.14 -4.53 13.45
N TYR A 78 -12.19 -5.10 14.61
CA TYR A 78 -11.09 -5.11 15.61
C TYR A 78 -10.43 -3.75 15.85
N GLY A 79 -11.20 -2.67 15.85
CA GLY A 79 -10.71 -1.31 15.81
C GLY A 79 -10.33 -0.85 14.40
N SER A 80 -10.22 0.43 14.20
CA SER A 80 -9.88 1.04 12.90
C SER A 80 -8.39 1.36 12.78
N ALA A 81 -7.50 0.51 13.30
CA ALA A 81 -6.06 0.74 13.21
C ALA A 81 -5.61 0.85 11.75
N LYS A 82 -4.66 1.72 11.49
CA LYS A 82 -4.08 1.90 10.14
C LYS A 82 -3.32 0.64 9.77
N SER A 83 -3.79 -0.11 8.77
CA SER A 83 -3.29 -1.44 8.43
C SER A 83 -2.28 -1.45 7.27
N TYR A 84 -1.87 -0.32 6.79
CA TYR A 84 -0.86 -0.20 5.74
C TYR A 84 0.52 0.10 6.35
N GLU A 85 1.55 -0.33 5.71
CA GLU A 85 2.94 -0.13 6.12
C GLU A 85 3.77 0.31 4.87
N PRO A 86 4.67 1.26 5.01
CA PRO A 86 4.90 2.11 6.18
C PRO A 86 3.78 3.11 6.42
N ASN A 87 3.54 3.45 7.69
CA ASN A 87 2.59 4.49 8.08
C ASN A 87 3.19 5.45 9.09
N SER A 88 2.51 6.59 9.30
CA SER A 88 2.98 7.66 10.19
C SER A 88 2.56 7.50 11.65
N TYR A 89 1.85 6.45 11.97
CA TYR A 89 1.24 6.24 13.29
C TYR A 89 2.00 5.24 14.15
N GLY A 90 2.99 4.55 13.58
CA GLY A 90 3.84 3.60 14.29
C GLY A 90 3.15 2.31 14.73
N GLU A 91 1.95 2.03 14.21
CA GLU A 91 1.19 0.83 14.59
C GLU A 91 1.73 -0.44 13.93
N TRP A 92 2.31 -0.29 12.75
CA TRP A 92 2.87 -1.39 11.95
C TRP A 92 4.28 -1.00 11.53
N GLN A 93 5.22 -1.88 11.75
CA GLN A 93 6.61 -1.68 11.40
C GLN A 93 7.21 -2.95 10.81
N ASP A 94 8.09 -2.80 9.84
CA ASP A 94 8.92 -3.89 9.36
C ASP A 94 9.79 -4.45 10.49
N SER A 95 10.06 -5.74 10.43
CA SER A 95 11.07 -6.41 11.27
C SER A 95 12.39 -6.53 10.46
N PRO A 96 13.31 -5.58 10.58
CA PRO A 96 14.53 -5.57 9.75
C PRO A 96 15.39 -6.83 9.91
N GLU A 97 15.33 -7.46 11.09
CA GLU A 97 16.04 -8.71 11.41
C GLU A 97 15.50 -9.92 10.64
N LYS A 98 14.29 -9.78 10.06
CA LYS A 98 13.62 -10.85 9.29
C LYS A 98 13.58 -10.54 7.80
N LYS A 99 14.39 -9.58 7.37
CA LYS A 99 14.49 -9.20 5.97
C LYS A 99 14.83 -10.41 5.10
N GLU A 100 14.19 -10.50 3.95
CA GLU A 100 14.49 -11.52 2.96
C GLU A 100 15.97 -11.46 2.53
N PRO A 101 16.60 -12.62 2.35
CA PRO A 101 17.96 -12.63 1.83
C PRO A 101 17.97 -12.04 0.41
N PRO A 102 19.00 -11.23 0.06
CA PRO A 102 19.07 -10.63 -1.27
C PRO A 102 19.17 -11.70 -2.34
N LEU A 103 18.34 -11.59 -3.35
CA LEU A 103 18.37 -12.48 -4.51
C LEU A 103 19.52 -12.07 -5.42
N LYS A 104 20.55 -12.92 -5.51
CA LYS A 104 21.66 -12.73 -6.45
C LYS A 104 21.29 -13.33 -7.80
N VAL A 105 21.04 -12.49 -8.78
CA VAL A 105 20.73 -12.88 -10.15
C VAL A 105 21.75 -12.31 -11.13
N HIS A 106 21.92 -12.98 -12.27
CA HIS A 106 22.83 -12.58 -13.33
C HIS A 106 22.07 -12.56 -14.68
N GLY A 107 22.55 -11.76 -15.63
CA GLY A 107 21.92 -11.60 -16.93
C GLY A 107 20.75 -10.63 -16.90
N ASP A 108 19.72 -10.92 -17.68
CA ASP A 108 18.55 -10.05 -17.87
C ASP A 108 17.45 -10.27 -16.81
N VAL A 109 17.75 -11.01 -15.75
CA VAL A 109 16.83 -11.22 -14.63
C VAL A 109 16.97 -10.08 -13.64
N TYR A 110 15.87 -9.47 -13.27
CA TYR A 110 15.83 -8.33 -12.39
C TYR A 110 14.74 -8.47 -11.33
N ASN A 111 15.11 -8.23 -10.08
CA ASN A 111 14.18 -8.15 -8.96
C ASN A 111 14.14 -6.70 -8.46
N TYR A 112 13.10 -5.98 -8.83
CA TYR A 112 12.92 -4.61 -8.43
C TYR A 112 12.46 -4.54 -6.97
N ASN A 113 13.19 -3.78 -6.16
CA ASN A 113 12.80 -3.45 -4.80
C ASN A 113 12.79 -1.92 -4.66
N GLU A 114 11.64 -1.34 -4.75
CA GLU A 114 11.42 0.11 -4.69
C GLU A 114 11.87 0.76 -3.36
N ARG A 115 12.07 -0.04 -2.31
CA ARG A 115 12.62 0.45 -1.03
C ARG A 115 14.15 0.51 -0.99
N GLU A 116 14.81 -0.21 -1.89
CA GLU A 116 16.28 -0.29 -1.96
C GLU A 116 16.88 0.58 -3.06
N TYR A 117 16.08 0.94 -4.06
CA TYR A 117 16.52 1.74 -5.18
C TYR A 117 16.01 3.17 -5.03
N ASP A 118 16.94 4.09 -4.92
CA ASP A 118 16.65 5.52 -4.99
C ASP A 118 16.45 5.88 -6.47
N ASP A 119 15.21 6.11 -6.84
CA ASP A 119 14.83 6.46 -8.20
C ASP A 119 14.27 7.89 -8.24
N ASP A 120 14.25 8.48 -9.41
CA ASP A 120 13.68 9.81 -9.62
C ASP A 120 12.14 9.75 -9.71
N TYR A 121 11.48 10.04 -8.60
CA TYR A 121 10.03 10.09 -8.49
C TYR A 121 9.44 11.47 -8.76
N PHE A 122 10.26 12.50 -8.95
CA PHE A 122 9.84 13.89 -8.94
C PHE A 122 9.93 14.60 -10.29
N SER A 123 10.87 14.23 -11.13
CA SER A 123 11.08 14.92 -12.42
C SER A 123 9.85 14.84 -13.32
N GLN A 124 9.27 13.66 -13.50
CA GLN A 124 8.13 13.49 -14.39
C GLN A 124 6.88 14.29 -13.96
N PRO A 125 6.42 14.24 -12.70
CA PRO A 125 5.30 15.07 -12.28
C PRO A 125 5.62 16.58 -12.33
N GLY A 126 6.86 16.98 -12.07
CA GLY A 126 7.29 18.37 -12.23
C GLY A 126 7.25 18.84 -13.68
N ASP A 127 7.73 18.01 -14.62
CA ASP A 127 7.66 18.30 -16.05
C ASP A 127 6.22 18.47 -16.52
N LEU A 128 5.32 17.60 -16.10
CA LEU A 128 3.90 17.70 -16.42
C LEU A 128 3.31 19.00 -15.87
N PHE A 129 3.59 19.34 -14.61
CA PHE A 129 3.07 20.57 -14.01
C PHE A 129 3.52 21.81 -14.77
N ARG A 130 4.78 21.88 -15.21
CA ARG A 130 5.30 22.98 -16.02
C ARG A 130 4.67 23.11 -17.40
N LEU A 131 4.18 22.00 -17.98
CA LEU A 131 3.49 22.00 -19.27
C LEU A 131 2.04 22.47 -19.18
N MET A 132 1.44 22.48 -17.99
CA MET A 132 0.06 22.92 -17.78
C MET A 132 -0.08 24.41 -17.98
N SER A 133 -1.27 24.86 -18.40
CA SER A 133 -1.64 26.27 -18.36
C SER A 133 -1.66 26.79 -16.92
N ALA A 134 -1.52 28.09 -16.73
CA ALA A 134 -1.60 28.70 -15.40
C ALA A 134 -2.94 28.41 -14.69
N GLU A 135 -4.03 28.33 -15.45
CA GLU A 135 -5.35 27.96 -14.96
C GLU A 135 -5.38 26.50 -14.48
N ASP A 136 -4.83 25.58 -15.27
CA ASP A 136 -4.77 24.16 -14.90
C ASP A 136 -3.85 23.91 -13.70
N GLN A 137 -2.73 24.64 -13.59
CA GLN A 137 -1.85 24.59 -12.43
C GLN A 137 -2.59 25.02 -11.16
N GLN A 138 -3.32 26.13 -11.23
CA GLN A 138 -4.13 26.61 -10.10
C GLN A 138 -5.19 25.58 -9.73
N LEU A 139 -5.94 25.08 -10.71
CA LEU A 139 -6.99 24.10 -10.50
C LEU A 139 -6.45 22.80 -9.90
N THR A 140 -5.27 22.36 -10.34
CA THR A 140 -4.58 21.16 -9.77
C THR A 140 -4.26 21.37 -8.30
N CYS A 141 -3.72 22.52 -7.91
CA CYS A 141 -3.43 22.85 -6.52
C CYS A 141 -4.70 22.90 -5.65
N GLU A 142 -5.75 23.56 -6.14
CA GLU A 142 -7.04 23.66 -5.43
C GLU A 142 -7.73 22.31 -5.29
N ASN A 143 -7.72 21.49 -6.32
CA ASN A 143 -8.27 20.14 -6.29
C ASN A 143 -7.52 19.24 -5.32
N THR A 144 -6.20 19.34 -5.30
CA THR A 144 -5.35 18.62 -4.32
C THR A 144 -5.71 19.02 -2.91
N ALA A 145 -5.78 20.32 -2.62
CA ALA A 145 -6.16 20.80 -1.29
C ALA A 145 -7.55 20.33 -0.86
N ARG A 146 -8.52 20.39 -1.78
CA ARG A 146 -9.88 19.92 -1.52
C ARG A 146 -9.93 18.41 -1.26
N ALA A 147 -9.19 17.61 -2.04
CA ALA A 147 -9.17 16.16 -1.87
C ALA A 147 -8.53 15.72 -0.55
N MET A 148 -7.61 16.49 0.00
CA MET A 148 -6.99 16.20 1.29
C MET A 148 -7.95 16.38 2.48
N GLY A 149 -8.98 17.19 2.35
CA GLY A 149 -10.04 17.35 3.35
C GLY A 149 -9.51 17.54 4.77
N ASP A 150 -9.96 16.68 5.67
CA ASP A 150 -9.63 16.72 7.12
C ASP A 150 -8.38 15.92 7.49
N ALA A 151 -7.48 15.60 6.52
CA ALA A 151 -6.22 14.94 6.83
C ALA A 151 -5.42 15.73 7.88
N GLU A 152 -4.70 15.00 8.74
CA GLU A 152 -3.85 15.59 9.77
C GLU A 152 -2.82 16.56 9.18
N LEU A 153 -2.49 17.61 9.96
CA LEU A 153 -1.59 18.68 9.49
C LEU A 153 -0.26 18.14 8.99
N PHE A 154 0.36 17.22 9.71
CA PHE A 154 1.64 16.64 9.32
C PHE A 154 1.57 15.87 8.00
N ILE A 155 0.43 15.26 7.68
CA ILE A 155 0.19 14.58 6.40
C ILE A 155 0.13 15.61 5.27
N LYS A 156 -0.60 16.71 5.48
CA LYS A 156 -0.68 17.82 4.54
C LYS A 156 0.69 18.44 4.29
N GLN A 157 1.48 18.65 5.34
CA GLN A 157 2.84 19.19 5.23
C GLN A 157 3.77 18.28 4.43
N ARG A 158 3.73 16.97 4.64
CA ARG A 158 4.49 16.00 3.85
C ARG A 158 4.10 16.01 2.38
N HIS A 159 2.81 16.10 2.10
CA HIS A 159 2.34 16.18 0.72
C HIS A 159 2.82 17.46 0.04
N VAL A 160 2.73 18.61 0.71
CA VAL A 160 3.28 19.89 0.22
C VAL A 160 4.77 19.75 -0.13
N ARG A 161 5.56 19.11 0.75
CA ARG A 161 6.98 18.85 0.51
C ARG A 161 7.21 17.99 -0.72
N ASN A 162 6.44 16.92 -0.92
CA ASN A 162 6.55 16.08 -2.10
C ASN A 162 6.20 16.86 -3.39
N CYS A 163 5.16 17.67 -3.35
CA CYS A 163 4.82 18.57 -4.47
C CYS A 163 5.95 19.58 -4.75
N TYR A 164 6.57 20.11 -3.70
CA TYR A 164 7.68 21.07 -3.83
C TYR A 164 8.94 20.42 -4.41
N GLN A 165 9.22 19.17 -4.08
CA GLN A 165 10.32 18.41 -4.70
C GLN A 165 10.10 18.16 -6.20
N ALA A 166 8.85 17.97 -6.61
CA ALA A 166 8.50 17.85 -8.02
C ALA A 166 8.65 19.19 -8.77
N ASP A 167 8.10 20.24 -8.20
CA ASP A 167 8.27 21.61 -8.70
C ASP A 167 7.97 22.63 -7.59
N PRO A 168 8.86 23.62 -7.34
CA PRO A 168 8.64 24.63 -6.29
C PRO A 168 7.33 25.40 -6.44
N ALA A 169 6.89 25.69 -7.66
CA ALA A 169 5.63 26.39 -7.90
C ALA A 169 4.43 25.49 -7.54
N TYR A 170 4.53 24.19 -7.82
CA TYR A 170 3.51 23.22 -7.44
C TYR A 170 3.35 23.14 -5.93
N GLY A 171 4.45 22.91 -5.19
CA GLY A 171 4.41 22.86 -3.74
C GLY A 171 3.90 24.15 -3.11
N THR A 172 4.34 25.32 -3.61
CA THR A 172 3.87 26.62 -3.14
C THR A 172 2.37 26.82 -3.38
N GLY A 173 1.89 26.41 -4.56
CA GLY A 173 0.49 26.49 -4.93
C GLY A 173 -0.40 25.62 -4.01
N VAL A 174 0.02 24.40 -3.73
CA VAL A 174 -0.71 23.49 -2.81
C VAL A 174 -0.69 24.02 -1.38
N ALA A 175 0.45 24.50 -0.89
CA ALA A 175 0.55 25.11 0.45
C ALA A 175 -0.40 26.28 0.59
N LYS A 176 -0.44 27.18 -0.39
CA LYS A 176 -1.35 28.31 -0.46
C LYS A 176 -2.82 27.87 -0.46
N ALA A 177 -3.17 26.88 -1.25
CA ALA A 177 -4.54 26.36 -1.33
C ALA A 177 -4.99 25.69 -0.02
N LEU A 178 -4.07 25.07 0.72
CA LEU A 178 -4.31 24.47 2.04
C LEU A 178 -4.27 25.50 3.19
N GLY A 179 -3.80 26.73 2.96
CA GLY A 179 -3.56 27.72 4.01
C GLY A 179 -2.43 27.34 4.98
N ILE A 180 -1.42 26.60 4.50
CA ILE A 180 -0.29 26.10 5.29
C ILE A 180 0.95 26.95 5.02
N ASP A 181 1.72 27.22 6.08
CA ASP A 181 3.03 27.84 5.96
C ASP A 181 4.01 26.91 5.25
N LEU A 182 4.53 27.37 4.11
CA LEU A 182 5.45 26.59 3.28
C LEU A 182 6.75 26.27 4.01
N ASP A 183 7.32 27.26 4.72
CA ASP A 183 8.58 27.08 5.43
C ASP A 183 8.46 26.06 6.56
N ALA A 184 7.32 26.05 7.24
CA ALA A 184 7.03 25.02 8.24
C ALA A 184 6.91 23.64 7.61
N ALA A 185 6.23 23.52 6.47
CA ALA A 185 6.08 22.27 5.75
C ALA A 185 7.44 21.71 5.24
N LEU A 186 8.36 22.58 4.82
CA LEU A 186 9.67 22.18 4.33
C LEU A 186 10.66 21.80 5.44
N LYS A 187 10.47 22.30 6.65
CA LYS A 187 11.33 22.03 7.82
C LYS A 187 11.02 20.72 8.54
N GLU A 188 9.85 20.17 8.38
CA GLU A 188 9.47 18.93 9.05
C GLU A 188 10.30 17.75 8.50
N THR A 189 11.25 17.30 9.30
CA THR A 189 12.13 16.16 9.03
C THR A 189 11.50 14.89 9.59
N ARG A 190 10.78 14.15 8.73
CA ARG A 190 10.62 12.70 8.89
C ARG A 190 10.36 12.05 7.56
#